data_e00bdfc536eca97c512bbb4da43ef32b
#
_entry.id   e00bdfc536eca97c512bbb4da43ef32b
#
_cell.length_a   1.000
_cell.length_b   1.000
_cell.length_c   1.000
_cell.angle_alpha   90.00
_cell.angle_beta   90.00
_cell.angle_gamma   90.00
#
_symmetry.space_group_name_H-M   'P 1'
#
loop_
_entity.id
_entity.type
_entity.pdbx_description
1 polymer ?
#
loop_
_entity_poly.entity_id
_entity_poly.type
_entity_poly.pdbx_seq_one_letter_code
_entity_poly.pdbx_strand_id
1 'polypeptide(L)'
;MSEVKLLGIEEIEQEVFTRWDITGHQVNRHMLSKALTGTEGVVLDQITFPPGFVHHMHRHPHADMVVIPLSGVVQFLGVPGSPIEVSPGHVLVIPRGNWHEISNVGTVDSEVLHFFTGVGAVDDIGYEAYQQQGQAAPPLGGGR
;
A
#
# COMPACT_ATOMS: atom_id res chain seq x y z
N MET A 1 24.22 11.52 -12.85
CA MET A 1 23.78 10.19 -13.30
C MET A 1 23.73 9.26 -12.11
N SER A 2 22.63 8.55 -11.95
CA SER A 2 22.49 7.62 -10.85
C SER A 2 23.29 6.35 -11.07
N GLU A 3 23.87 5.82 -10.01
CA GLU A 3 24.62 4.57 -10.06
C GLU A 3 23.67 3.37 -9.97
N VAL A 4 24.12 2.22 -10.48
CA VAL A 4 23.44 0.95 -10.26
C VAL A 4 23.48 0.62 -8.77
N LYS A 5 22.35 0.24 -8.20
CA LYS A 5 22.21 -0.11 -6.79
C LYS A 5 21.67 -1.52 -6.65
N LEU A 6 22.29 -2.29 -5.78
CA LEU A 6 21.77 -3.59 -5.36
C LEU A 6 21.29 -3.44 -3.91
N LEU A 7 20.05 -3.78 -3.67
CA LEU A 7 19.44 -3.68 -2.34
C LEU A 7 19.10 -5.08 -1.85
N GLY A 8 19.59 -5.44 -0.67
CA GLY A 8 19.13 -6.62 0.04
C GLY A 8 17.86 -6.29 0.80
N ILE A 9 16.74 -6.90 0.45
CA ILE A 9 15.44 -6.57 1.06
C ILE A 9 15.49 -6.77 2.58
N GLU A 10 16.12 -7.86 3.02
CA GLU A 10 16.25 -8.19 4.45
C GLU A 10 17.13 -7.20 5.23
N GLU A 11 17.96 -6.43 4.53
CA GLU A 11 18.83 -5.43 5.14
C GLU A 11 18.17 -4.06 5.28
N ILE A 12 17.03 -3.87 4.64
CA ILE A 12 16.28 -2.60 4.72
C ILE A 12 15.54 -2.54 6.05
N GLU A 13 15.69 -1.43 6.76
CA GLU A 13 15.04 -1.21 8.05
C GLU A 13 13.53 -1.32 7.93
N GLN A 14 12.92 -2.04 8.88
CA GLN A 14 11.48 -2.15 8.99
C GLN A 14 10.91 -0.97 9.76
N GLU A 15 9.80 -0.46 9.26
CA GLU A 15 9.01 0.59 9.92
C GLU A 15 7.61 0.06 10.20
N VAL A 16 7.20 0.08 11.47
CA VAL A 16 5.83 -0.24 11.84
C VAL A 16 4.96 0.97 11.57
N PHE A 17 3.91 0.78 10.80
CA PHE A 17 3.04 1.86 10.39
C PHE A 17 1.60 1.63 10.85
N THR A 18 1.04 2.64 11.51
CA THR A 18 -0.36 2.69 11.90
C THR A 18 -0.98 4.00 11.48
N ARG A 19 -2.29 4.02 11.37
CA ARG A 19 -3.03 5.21 10.99
C ARG A 19 -4.48 5.09 11.50
N TRP A 20 -5.20 6.20 11.62
CA TRP A 20 -6.58 6.19 12.11
C TRP A 20 -7.53 5.33 11.27
N ASP A 21 -7.24 5.14 9.98
CA ASP A 21 -8.02 4.32 9.05
C ASP A 21 -7.45 2.93 8.82
N ILE A 22 -6.56 2.49 9.69
CA ILE A 22 -6.00 1.15 9.69
C ILE A 22 -6.39 0.44 10.98
N THR A 23 -6.94 -0.76 10.85
CA THR A 23 -7.09 -1.70 11.95
C THR A 23 -5.83 -2.55 12.02
N GLY A 24 -5.21 -2.61 13.20
CA GLY A 24 -3.92 -3.26 13.36
C GLY A 24 -2.77 -2.38 12.86
N HIS A 25 -1.79 -2.99 12.24
CA HIS A 25 -0.62 -2.30 11.72
C HIS A 25 -0.07 -3.01 10.48
N GLN A 26 0.75 -2.32 9.72
CA GLN A 26 1.57 -2.91 8.67
C GLN A 26 3.04 -2.68 8.96
N VAL A 27 3.90 -3.49 8.38
CA VAL A 27 5.36 -3.33 8.49
C VAL A 27 5.90 -3.05 7.10
N ASN A 28 6.57 -1.92 6.96
CA ASN A 28 7.08 -1.43 5.69
C ASN A 28 8.60 -1.53 5.61
N ARG A 29 9.09 -1.91 4.43
CA ARG A 29 10.47 -1.67 4.02
C ARG A 29 10.43 -0.79 2.78
N HIS A 30 10.95 0.43 2.89
CA HIS A 30 10.98 1.40 1.80
C HIS A 30 12.15 1.10 0.89
N MET A 31 11.89 0.71 -0.35
CA MET A 31 12.89 0.21 -1.29
C MET A 31 13.30 1.24 -2.32
N LEU A 32 12.32 1.84 -2.98
CA LEU A 32 12.54 2.80 -4.05
C LEU A 32 11.71 4.05 -3.85
N SER A 33 12.36 5.19 -4.01
CA SER A 33 11.72 6.49 -4.20
C SER A 33 12.76 7.43 -4.77
N LYS A 34 12.34 8.62 -5.17
CA LYS A 34 13.27 9.65 -5.63
C LYS A 34 14.29 9.99 -4.54
N ALA A 35 13.85 10.11 -3.28
CA ALA A 35 14.73 10.44 -2.15
C ALA A 35 15.70 9.31 -1.82
N LEU A 36 15.26 8.05 -1.86
CA LEU A 36 16.09 6.90 -1.47
C LEU A 36 17.08 6.48 -2.54
N THR A 37 16.64 6.45 -3.79
CA THR A 37 17.41 5.82 -4.87
C THR A 37 17.61 6.72 -6.09
N GLY A 38 17.03 7.91 -6.10
CA GLY A 38 17.04 8.80 -7.26
C GLY A 38 16.13 8.33 -8.40
N THR A 39 15.36 7.25 -8.19
CA THR A 39 14.47 6.71 -9.19
C THR A 39 13.23 7.56 -9.32
N GLU A 40 12.90 7.97 -10.52
CA GLU A 40 11.72 8.78 -10.78
C GLU A 40 10.55 7.94 -11.28
N GLY A 41 9.33 8.39 -11.01
CA GLY A 41 8.11 7.80 -11.55
C GLY A 41 7.63 6.53 -10.89
N VAL A 42 8.27 6.10 -9.80
CA VAL A 42 7.84 4.93 -9.05
C VAL A 42 8.21 5.04 -7.58
N VAL A 43 7.32 4.55 -6.71
CA VAL A 43 7.60 4.27 -5.30
C VAL A 43 7.37 2.79 -5.09
N LEU A 44 8.33 2.10 -4.49
CA LEU A 44 8.26 0.66 -4.24
C LEU A 44 8.57 0.37 -2.78
N ASP A 45 7.68 -0.34 -2.15
CA ASP A 45 7.85 -0.86 -0.79
C ASP A 45 7.62 -2.37 -0.76
N GLN A 46 8.25 -3.05 0.17
CA GLN A 46 7.84 -4.37 0.61
C GLN A 46 7.02 -4.17 1.89
N ILE A 47 5.84 -4.73 1.92
CA ILE A 47 4.91 -4.56 3.04
C ILE A 47 4.48 -5.92 3.58
N THR A 48 4.46 -6.04 4.91
CA THR A 48 3.91 -7.19 5.60
C THR A 48 2.61 -6.78 6.29
N PHE A 49 1.55 -7.52 6.02
CA PHE A 49 0.26 -7.36 6.66
C PHE A 49 0.03 -8.52 7.63
N PRO A 50 0.06 -8.28 8.96
CA PRO A 50 -0.29 -9.32 9.92
C PRO A 50 -1.76 -9.74 9.82
N PRO A 51 -2.13 -10.93 10.34
CA PRO A 51 -3.52 -11.33 10.44
C PRO A 51 -4.37 -10.28 11.16
N GLY A 52 -5.56 -10.01 10.62
CA GLY A 52 -6.47 -9.00 11.18
C GLY A 52 -6.22 -7.57 10.68
N PHE A 53 -5.18 -7.36 9.89
CA PHE A 53 -4.93 -6.05 9.27
C PHE A 53 -6.07 -5.67 8.33
N VAL A 54 -6.50 -4.41 8.41
CA VAL A 54 -7.42 -3.79 7.45
C VAL A 54 -6.99 -2.35 7.21
N HIS A 55 -6.66 -2.02 5.97
CA HIS A 55 -6.62 -0.63 5.53
C HIS A 55 -7.97 -0.30 4.91
N HIS A 56 -8.77 0.43 5.66
CA HIS A 56 -10.16 0.70 5.30
C HIS A 56 -10.28 1.47 4.00
N MET A 57 -11.48 1.52 3.46
CA MET A 57 -11.78 2.06 2.13
C MET A 57 -11.18 3.46 1.92
N HIS A 58 -10.37 3.60 0.89
CA HIS A 58 -9.68 4.83 0.51
C HIS A 58 -9.35 4.82 -0.98
N ARG A 59 -8.81 5.91 -1.49
CA ARG A 59 -8.28 5.99 -2.85
C ARG A 59 -7.07 6.89 -2.95
N HIS A 60 -6.30 6.70 -4.01
CA HIS A 60 -5.15 7.53 -4.36
C HIS A 60 -5.44 8.23 -5.69
N PRO A 61 -5.65 9.57 -5.71
CA PRO A 61 -6.06 10.25 -6.94
C PRO A 61 -4.94 10.48 -7.95
N HIS A 62 -3.67 10.40 -7.54
CA HIS A 62 -2.54 10.83 -8.38
C HIS A 62 -1.59 9.70 -8.79
N ALA A 63 -1.83 8.47 -8.39
CA ALA A 63 -0.98 7.35 -8.75
C ALA A 63 -1.79 6.07 -8.93
N ASP A 64 -1.37 5.25 -9.86
CA ASP A 64 -1.83 3.88 -9.94
C ASP A 64 -1.10 3.05 -8.88
N MET A 65 -1.79 2.08 -8.29
CA MET A 65 -1.23 1.19 -7.30
C MET A 65 -1.17 -0.22 -7.84
N VAL A 66 -0.06 -0.89 -7.60
CA VAL A 66 0.13 -2.30 -7.98
C VAL A 66 0.54 -3.06 -6.74
N VAL A 67 -0.11 -4.19 -6.51
CA VAL A 67 0.19 -5.10 -5.40
C VAL A 67 0.55 -6.47 -5.96
N ILE A 68 1.74 -6.95 -5.59
CA ILE A 68 2.24 -8.28 -5.99
C ILE A 68 2.47 -9.09 -4.73
N PRO A 69 1.60 -10.05 -4.40
CA PRO A 69 1.82 -10.92 -3.26
C PRO A 69 3.05 -11.80 -3.45
N LEU A 70 3.88 -11.89 -2.41
CA LEU A 70 5.04 -12.78 -2.33
C LEU A 70 4.71 -14.03 -1.52
N SER A 71 3.95 -13.86 -0.43
CA SER A 71 3.49 -14.95 0.43
C SER A 71 2.19 -14.57 1.13
N GLY A 72 1.42 -15.56 1.53
CA GLY A 72 0.10 -15.32 2.14
C GLY A 72 -0.94 -14.85 1.11
N VAL A 73 -2.10 -14.44 1.59
CA VAL A 73 -3.22 -13.99 0.77
C VAL A 73 -3.69 -12.62 1.26
N VAL A 74 -3.92 -11.72 0.32
CA VAL A 74 -4.49 -10.41 0.58
C VAL A 74 -5.91 -10.39 0.03
N GLN A 75 -6.85 -9.84 0.78
CA GLN A 75 -8.20 -9.59 0.28
C GLN A 75 -8.32 -8.14 -0.18
N PHE A 76 -8.85 -7.98 -1.38
CA PHE A 76 -9.17 -6.67 -1.95
C PHE A 76 -10.68 -6.50 -2.06
N LEU A 77 -11.17 -5.31 -1.71
CA LEU A 77 -12.56 -4.91 -1.90
C LEU A 77 -12.59 -3.55 -2.59
N GLY A 78 -13.28 -3.46 -3.72
CA GLY A 78 -13.54 -2.20 -4.43
C GLY A 78 -14.97 -1.70 -4.21
N VAL A 79 -15.29 -0.54 -4.75
CA VAL A 79 -16.64 0.02 -4.74
C VAL A 79 -17.02 0.44 -6.16
N PRO A 80 -18.09 -0.14 -6.78
CA PRO A 80 -18.80 -1.34 -6.33
C PRO A 80 -17.98 -2.59 -6.56
N GLY A 81 -18.22 -3.64 -5.79
CA GLY A 81 -17.56 -4.91 -6.06
C GLY A 81 -17.70 -5.92 -4.93
N SER A 82 -17.34 -7.15 -5.27
CA SER A 82 -17.23 -8.25 -4.32
C SER A 82 -15.78 -8.43 -3.90
N PRO A 83 -15.51 -9.00 -2.72
CA PRO A 83 -14.15 -9.28 -2.30
C PRO A 83 -13.41 -10.18 -3.30
N ILE A 84 -12.14 -9.86 -3.53
CA ILE A 84 -11.23 -10.64 -4.37
C ILE A 84 -10.06 -11.07 -3.51
N GLU A 85 -9.73 -12.36 -3.53
CA GLU A 85 -8.51 -12.87 -2.93
C GLU A 85 -7.36 -12.76 -3.93
N VAL A 86 -6.25 -12.19 -3.48
CA VAL A 86 -5.05 -12.02 -4.29
C VAL A 86 -3.93 -12.84 -3.64
N SER A 87 -3.54 -13.90 -4.31
CA SER A 87 -2.51 -14.85 -3.85
C SER A 87 -1.23 -14.74 -4.70
N PRO A 88 -0.11 -15.33 -4.25
CA PRO A 88 1.11 -15.36 -5.05
C PRO A 88 0.88 -15.87 -6.46
N GLY A 89 1.56 -15.28 -7.42
CA GLY A 89 1.36 -15.56 -8.85
C GLY A 89 0.39 -14.62 -9.54
N HIS A 90 -0.18 -13.66 -8.81
CA HIS A 90 -1.11 -12.65 -9.33
C HIS A 90 -0.55 -11.25 -9.18
N VAL A 91 -1.04 -10.35 -9.99
CA VAL A 91 -0.79 -8.91 -9.91
C VAL A 91 -2.13 -8.21 -9.80
N LEU A 92 -2.32 -7.45 -8.73
CA LEU A 92 -3.49 -6.59 -8.57
C LEU A 92 -3.15 -5.18 -9.02
N VAL A 93 -3.88 -4.66 -9.98
CA VAL A 93 -3.72 -3.29 -10.47
C VAL A 93 -4.93 -2.47 -10.05
N ILE A 94 -4.66 -1.38 -9.33
CA ILE A 94 -5.68 -0.44 -8.87
C ILE A 94 -5.41 0.90 -9.54
N PRO A 95 -6.13 1.24 -10.61
CA PRO A 95 -5.95 2.52 -11.28
C PRO A 95 -6.25 3.69 -10.34
N ARG A 96 -5.59 4.81 -10.56
CA ARG A 96 -5.78 6.03 -9.77
C ARG A 96 -7.26 6.38 -9.63
N GLY A 97 -7.63 6.85 -8.46
CA GLY A 97 -9.01 7.26 -8.16
C GLY A 97 -9.97 6.13 -7.82
N ASN A 98 -9.58 4.87 -7.94
CA ASN A 98 -10.43 3.75 -7.56
C ASN A 98 -10.47 3.55 -6.05
N TRP A 99 -11.67 3.49 -5.50
CA TRP A 99 -11.89 3.17 -4.11
C TRP A 99 -11.54 1.72 -3.81
N HIS A 100 -10.79 1.48 -2.74
CA HIS A 100 -10.37 0.13 -2.37
C HIS A 100 -10.11 -0.01 -0.88
N GLU A 101 -10.24 -1.26 -0.43
CA GLU A 101 -9.87 -1.70 0.91
C GLU A 101 -8.99 -2.93 0.77
N ILE A 102 -7.93 -3.00 1.56
CA ILE A 102 -7.02 -4.15 1.57
C ILE A 102 -6.97 -4.70 2.99
N SER A 103 -7.07 -6.03 3.10
CA SER A 103 -7.05 -6.70 4.39
C SER A 103 -6.34 -8.04 4.32
N ASN A 104 -5.89 -8.51 5.48
CA ASN A 104 -5.44 -9.87 5.69
C ASN A 104 -6.46 -10.60 6.55
N VAL A 105 -7.30 -11.39 5.92
CA VAL A 105 -8.34 -12.20 6.59
C VAL A 105 -7.86 -13.61 6.92
N GLY A 106 -6.61 -13.92 6.65
CA GLY A 106 -5.99 -15.20 6.93
C GLY A 106 -5.45 -15.32 8.35
N THR A 107 -4.68 -16.37 8.58
CA THR A 107 -4.09 -16.70 9.89
C THR A 107 -2.57 -16.55 9.92
N VAL A 108 -1.96 -16.21 8.81
CA VAL A 108 -0.52 -15.97 8.67
C VAL A 108 -0.27 -14.59 8.07
N ASP A 109 0.96 -14.09 8.23
CA ASP A 109 1.36 -12.83 7.60
C ASP A 109 1.25 -12.94 6.08
N SER A 110 0.88 -11.82 5.45
CA SER A 110 0.93 -11.66 4.00
C SER A 110 2.03 -10.66 3.65
N GLU A 111 2.93 -11.06 2.75
CA GLU A 111 3.99 -10.20 2.26
C GLU A 111 3.72 -9.82 0.81
N VAL A 112 3.85 -8.53 0.50
CA VAL A 112 3.61 -8.01 -0.84
C VAL A 112 4.71 -7.05 -1.26
N LEU A 113 4.91 -6.94 -2.57
CA LEU A 113 5.52 -5.76 -3.18
C LEU A 113 4.40 -4.80 -3.53
N HIS A 114 4.62 -3.53 -3.24
CA HIS A 114 3.63 -2.48 -3.32
C HIS A 114 4.21 -1.30 -4.09
N PHE A 115 3.63 -0.98 -5.25
CA PHE A 115 4.11 0.07 -6.13
C PHE A 115 3.11 1.21 -6.22
N PHE A 116 3.63 2.43 -6.28
CA PHE A 116 2.89 3.57 -6.82
C PHE A 116 3.62 4.07 -8.05
N THR A 117 2.90 4.28 -9.15
CA THR A 117 3.48 4.69 -10.42
C THR A 117 3.11 6.13 -10.77
N GLY A 118 4.01 6.80 -11.51
CA GLY A 118 3.80 8.18 -11.94
C GLY A 118 4.22 9.23 -10.93
N VAL A 119 4.71 8.83 -9.76
CA VAL A 119 5.16 9.72 -8.68
C VAL A 119 6.50 9.23 -8.13
N GLY A 120 7.27 10.12 -7.54
CA GLY A 120 8.57 9.79 -6.94
C GLY A 120 8.57 9.76 -5.42
N ALA A 121 7.45 10.11 -4.78
CA ALA A 121 7.31 10.14 -3.33
C ALA A 121 5.90 9.74 -2.92
N VAL A 122 5.78 9.12 -1.74
CA VAL A 122 4.48 8.73 -1.18
C VAL A 122 3.59 9.95 -0.96
N ASP A 123 4.15 11.07 -0.58
CA ASP A 123 3.38 12.31 -0.36
C ASP A 123 2.67 12.82 -1.62
N ASP A 124 3.11 12.40 -2.80
CA ASP A 124 2.57 12.85 -4.08
C ASP A 124 1.42 11.99 -4.61
N ILE A 125 1.14 10.84 -4.00
CA ILE A 125 0.09 9.92 -4.48
C ILE A 125 -1.31 10.44 -4.25
N GLY A 126 -1.47 11.33 -3.29
CA GLY A 126 -2.76 11.75 -2.79
C GLY A 126 -3.45 10.68 -1.94
N TYR A 127 -4.38 11.12 -1.12
CA TYR A 127 -5.09 10.23 -0.22
C TYR A 127 -6.48 10.78 0.11
N GLU A 128 -7.49 9.96 -0.10
CA GLU A 128 -8.86 10.27 0.31
C GLU A 128 -9.46 9.03 1.00
N ALA A 129 -9.94 9.20 2.23
CA ALA A 129 -10.68 8.16 2.93
C ALA A 129 -12.13 8.14 2.47
N TYR A 130 -12.68 6.94 2.31
CA TYR A 130 -14.10 6.78 1.99
C TYR A 130 -14.94 7.17 3.19
N GLN A 131 -15.98 7.98 2.93
CA GLN A 131 -16.90 8.40 3.97
C GLN A 131 -18.32 8.08 3.56
N GLN A 132 -19.08 7.56 4.52
CA GLN A 132 -20.51 7.46 4.36
C GLN A 132 -21.14 8.86 4.48
N GLN A 133 -22.21 9.10 3.72
CA GLN A 133 -22.93 10.36 3.78
C GLN A 133 -23.31 10.70 5.22
N GLY A 134 -22.95 11.91 5.68
CA GLY A 134 -23.24 12.39 7.02
C GLY A 134 -22.14 12.16 8.05
N GLN A 135 -21.06 11.50 7.71
CA GLN A 135 -19.89 11.37 8.58
C GLN A 135 -18.88 12.49 8.33
N ALA A 136 -18.42 13.08 9.42
CA ALA A 136 -17.34 14.07 9.34
C ALA A 136 -16.02 13.37 8.99
N ALA A 137 -15.21 14.03 8.16
CA ALA A 137 -13.86 13.55 7.89
C ALA A 137 -13.03 13.60 9.18
N PRO A 138 -12.35 12.51 9.57
CA PRO A 138 -11.32 12.62 10.58
C PRO A 138 -10.20 13.53 10.07
N PRO A 139 -9.52 14.26 10.97
CA PRO A 139 -8.40 15.09 10.55
C PRO A 139 -7.35 14.25 9.86
N LEU A 140 -6.82 14.74 8.75
CA LEU A 140 -5.65 14.17 8.09
C LEU A 140 -4.48 14.34 9.04
N GLY A 141 -4.24 13.36 9.85
CA GLY A 141 -3.19 13.40 10.84
C GLY A 141 -2.20 12.28 10.65
N GLY A 142 -0.94 12.64 10.74
CA GLY A 142 0.12 11.80 11.25
C GLY A 142 0.51 10.56 10.48
N GLY A 143 0.15 10.40 9.29
CA GLY A 143 0.62 9.23 8.62
C GLY A 143 1.44 9.60 7.40
N ARG A 144 2.70 9.50 7.38
CA ARG A 144 3.61 9.73 6.23
C ARG A 144 3.77 11.17 5.84
#